data_492f851f8a54ac64ccc5fb3e4facdd42
#
_entry.id   492f851f8a54ac64ccc5fb3e4facdd42
#
_cell.length_a   1.000
_cell.length_b   1.000
_cell.length_c   1.000
_cell.angle_alpha   90.00
_cell.angle_beta   90.00
_cell.angle_gamma   90.00
#
_symmetry.space_group_name_H-M   'P 1'
#
loop_
_entity.id
_entity.type
_entity.pdbx_description
1 polymer ?
#
loop_
_entity_poly.entity_id
_entity_poly.type
_entity_poly.pdbx_seq_one_letter_code
_entity_poly.pdbx_strand_id
1 'polypeptide(L)'
;YVADELTKKGYEVIIFDIHKSQFINEKQKMIVGDILNPEQVSEAVQDCQYVYHFAGLADINEAKEKPIETITSNVLGTTNILEASRKYNVNRFVFASTIYVYSELGSFYRSSKQACELIIENYFDEYDLNYTILRYGSLYGRRANQFNFIRNAVTQALLNKKIDRKGDGEEVRDYIHVKDAAKAS
;
A
#
# COMPACT_ATOMS: atom_id res chain seq x y z
N TYR A 1 6.01 2.76 -8.63
CA TYR A 1 6.62 1.63 -9.35
C TYR A 1 5.59 0.72 -9.98
N VAL A 2 4.55 0.27 -9.29
CA VAL A 2 3.48 -0.55 -9.91
C VAL A 2 2.81 0.23 -11.04
N ALA A 3 2.46 1.49 -10.82
CA ALA A 3 1.92 2.37 -11.86
C ALA A 3 2.87 2.47 -13.09
N ASP A 4 4.19 2.58 -12.85
CA ASP A 4 5.18 2.63 -13.93
C ASP A 4 5.22 1.32 -14.74
N GLU A 5 5.15 0.15 -14.06
CA GLU A 5 5.14 -1.15 -14.73
C GLU A 5 3.83 -1.38 -15.52
N LEU A 6 2.68 -0.98 -14.98
CA LEU A 6 1.39 -1.06 -15.68
C LEU A 6 1.40 -0.15 -16.93
N THR A 7 1.89 1.09 -16.79
CA THR A 7 2.02 2.01 -17.94
C THR A 7 2.93 1.46 -19.03
N LYS A 8 4.06 0.82 -18.68
CA LYS A 8 4.96 0.17 -19.65
C LYS A 8 4.28 -0.99 -20.38
N LYS A 9 3.36 -1.68 -19.72
CA LYS A 9 2.56 -2.75 -20.33
C LYS A 9 1.41 -2.25 -21.18
N GLY A 10 1.22 -0.92 -21.28
CA GLY A 10 0.20 -0.29 -22.14
C GLY A 10 -1.15 -0.05 -21.45
N TYR A 11 -1.25 -0.23 -20.14
CA TYR A 11 -2.46 0.11 -19.40
C TYR A 11 -2.58 1.63 -19.22
N GLU A 12 -3.81 2.13 -19.29
CA GLU A 12 -4.15 3.47 -18.81
C GLU A 12 -4.15 3.44 -17.28
N VAL A 13 -3.37 4.34 -16.66
CA VAL A 13 -3.16 4.31 -15.21
C VAL A 13 -3.65 5.61 -14.58
N ILE A 14 -4.58 5.45 -13.63
CA ILE A 14 -5.03 6.52 -12.74
C ILE A 14 -4.33 6.32 -11.39
N ILE A 15 -3.66 7.37 -10.90
CA ILE A 15 -3.10 7.42 -9.55
C ILE A 15 -4.04 8.26 -8.70
N PHE A 16 -4.57 7.68 -7.63
CA PHE A 16 -5.41 8.35 -6.64
C PHE A 16 -4.67 8.42 -5.31
N ASP A 17 -4.45 9.61 -4.79
CA ASP A 17 -3.71 9.85 -3.54
C ASP A 17 -4.11 11.19 -2.93
N ILE A 18 -3.99 11.34 -1.62
CA ILE A 18 -4.21 12.62 -0.92
C ILE A 18 -3.17 13.68 -1.28
N HIS A 19 -2.02 13.26 -1.81
CA HIS A 19 -0.94 14.14 -2.22
C HIS A 19 -0.58 13.96 -3.69
N LYS A 20 -0.30 15.07 -4.36
CA LYS A 20 0.20 15.02 -5.74
C LYS A 20 1.57 14.34 -5.80
N SER A 21 1.68 13.28 -6.59
CA SER A 21 2.94 12.56 -6.76
C SER A 21 3.94 13.39 -7.59
N GLN A 22 5.19 13.49 -7.10
CA GLN A 22 6.31 14.05 -7.88
C GLN A 22 6.88 13.07 -8.91
N PHE A 23 6.40 11.82 -8.92
CA PHE A 23 6.91 10.74 -9.78
C PHE A 23 5.94 10.36 -10.90
N ILE A 24 4.87 11.11 -11.05
CA ILE A 24 3.92 10.89 -12.15
C ILE A 24 4.59 11.17 -13.50
N ASN A 25 4.31 10.35 -14.50
CA ASN A 25 4.72 10.60 -15.87
C ASN A 25 3.52 11.03 -16.73
N GLU A 26 3.80 11.61 -17.90
CA GLU A 26 2.80 12.18 -18.80
C GLU A 26 1.72 11.20 -19.33
N LYS A 27 1.99 9.89 -19.23
CA LYS A 27 1.06 8.82 -19.64
C LYS A 27 0.15 8.35 -18.48
N GLN A 28 0.25 8.97 -17.32
CA GLN A 28 -0.51 8.62 -16.14
C GLN A 28 -1.43 9.79 -15.78
N LYS A 29 -2.65 9.50 -15.38
CA LYS A 29 -3.57 10.50 -14.83
C LYS A 29 -3.43 10.53 -13.30
N MET A 30 -3.43 11.73 -12.72
CA MET A 30 -3.45 11.91 -11.27
C MET A 30 -4.76 12.54 -10.82
N ILE A 31 -5.39 11.92 -9.85
CA ILE A 31 -6.53 12.46 -9.11
C ILE A 31 -6.09 12.65 -7.66
N VAL A 32 -6.21 13.86 -7.14
CA VAL A 32 -5.96 14.13 -5.72
C VAL A 32 -7.28 13.99 -4.97
N GLY A 33 -7.31 13.09 -4.00
CA GLY A 33 -8.50 12.80 -3.22
C GLY A 33 -8.21 11.88 -2.02
N ASP A 34 -9.20 11.75 -1.15
CA ASP A 34 -9.10 10.99 0.10
C ASP A 34 -9.91 9.69 0.00
N ILE A 35 -9.32 8.55 0.38
CA ILE A 35 -10.01 7.26 0.44
C ILE A 35 -11.16 7.24 1.47
N LEU A 36 -11.18 8.20 2.38
CA LEU A 36 -12.26 8.38 3.35
C LEU A 36 -13.46 9.16 2.77
N ASN A 37 -13.34 9.71 1.57
CA ASN A 37 -14.45 10.33 0.84
C ASN A 37 -15.01 9.38 -0.21
N PRO A 38 -16.19 8.74 0.03
CA PRO A 38 -16.76 7.74 -0.87
C PRO A 38 -17.05 8.25 -2.28
N GLU A 39 -17.44 9.54 -2.42
CA GLU A 39 -17.75 10.15 -3.71
C GLU A 39 -16.47 10.25 -4.56
N GLN A 40 -15.38 10.76 -3.99
CA GLN A 40 -14.09 10.87 -4.68
C GLN A 40 -13.53 9.51 -5.07
N VAL A 41 -13.67 8.51 -4.19
CA VAL A 41 -13.30 7.12 -4.48
C VAL A 41 -14.15 6.57 -5.63
N SER A 42 -15.47 6.79 -5.59
CA SER A 42 -16.41 6.35 -6.61
C SER A 42 -16.04 6.92 -7.99
N GLU A 43 -15.75 8.22 -8.07
CA GLU A 43 -15.31 8.88 -9.30
C GLU A 43 -13.98 8.32 -9.84
N ALA A 44 -13.04 8.01 -8.94
CA ALA A 44 -11.74 7.49 -9.34
C ALA A 44 -11.79 6.04 -9.83
N VAL A 45 -12.73 5.23 -9.34
CA VAL A 45 -12.85 3.78 -9.66
C VAL A 45 -13.79 3.53 -10.85
N GLN A 46 -14.64 4.48 -11.22
CA GLN A 46 -15.77 4.31 -12.14
C GLN A 46 -15.45 3.54 -13.43
N ASP A 47 -14.32 3.83 -14.08
CA ASP A 47 -13.92 3.22 -15.35
C ASP A 47 -12.74 2.27 -15.23
N CYS A 48 -12.40 1.87 -13.99
CA CYS A 48 -11.26 1.01 -13.73
C CYS A 48 -11.62 -0.47 -13.89
N GLN A 49 -10.79 -1.21 -14.63
CA GLN A 49 -10.88 -2.68 -14.71
C GLN A 49 -10.16 -3.37 -13.54
N TYR A 50 -9.13 -2.74 -13.02
CA TYR A 50 -8.28 -3.26 -11.94
C TYR A 50 -8.04 -2.14 -10.92
N VAL A 51 -8.10 -2.49 -9.64
CA VAL A 51 -7.80 -1.56 -8.56
C VAL A 51 -6.64 -2.11 -7.74
N TYR A 52 -5.56 -1.33 -7.61
CA TYR A 52 -4.42 -1.61 -6.75
C TYR A 52 -4.46 -0.70 -5.53
N HIS A 53 -4.77 -1.25 -4.39
CA HIS A 53 -4.93 -0.48 -3.16
C HIS A 53 -3.68 -0.53 -2.28
N PHE A 54 -2.92 0.56 -2.30
CA PHE A 54 -1.71 0.77 -1.48
C PHE A 54 -1.91 1.82 -0.38
N ALA A 55 -2.96 2.63 -0.48
CA ALA A 55 -3.21 3.72 0.46
C ALA A 55 -3.48 3.20 1.87
N GLY A 56 -3.15 4.02 2.86
CA GLY A 56 -3.34 3.74 4.27
C GLY A 56 -2.13 4.11 5.11
N LEU A 57 -2.29 4.07 6.42
CA LEU A 57 -1.23 4.33 7.39
C LEU A 57 -0.40 3.06 7.58
N ALA A 58 0.88 3.10 7.18
CA ALA A 58 1.75 1.94 7.12
C ALA A 58 2.93 1.97 8.12
N ASP A 59 3.21 3.11 8.76
CA ASP A 59 4.25 3.19 9.79
C ASP A 59 3.74 2.62 11.11
N ILE A 60 4.46 1.62 11.67
CA ILE A 60 4.05 0.90 12.87
C ILE A 60 4.08 1.81 14.11
N ASN A 61 5.04 2.75 14.19
CA ASN A 61 5.14 3.65 15.34
C ASN A 61 4.02 4.69 15.28
N GLU A 62 3.77 5.27 14.12
CA GLU A 62 2.65 6.17 13.91
C GLU A 62 1.31 5.46 14.19
N ALA A 63 1.14 4.21 13.77
CA ALA A 63 -0.05 3.43 14.06
C ALA A 63 -0.29 3.20 15.56
N LYS A 64 0.77 3.07 16.35
CA LYS A 64 0.66 2.99 17.83
C LYS A 64 0.20 4.29 18.46
N GLU A 65 0.67 5.42 17.94
CA GLU A 65 0.33 6.74 18.45
C GLU A 65 -1.06 7.19 18.01
N LYS A 66 -1.52 6.71 16.84
CA LYS A 66 -2.78 7.12 16.20
C LYS A 66 -3.69 5.93 15.87
N PRO A 67 -4.16 5.17 16.89
CA PRO A 67 -4.93 3.95 16.63
C PRO A 67 -6.26 4.21 15.90
N ILE A 68 -6.98 5.26 16.25
CA ILE A 68 -8.25 5.62 15.59
C ILE A 68 -8.02 5.98 14.14
N GLU A 69 -7.05 6.84 13.84
CA GLU A 69 -6.71 7.22 12.47
C GLU A 69 -6.26 6.00 11.64
N THR A 70 -5.50 5.08 12.27
CA THR A 70 -5.06 3.84 11.63
C THR A 70 -6.24 2.96 11.23
N ILE A 71 -7.17 2.72 12.13
CA ILE A 71 -8.36 1.90 11.84
C ILE A 71 -9.24 2.61 10.81
N THR A 72 -9.49 3.89 10.97
CA THR A 72 -10.32 4.66 10.04
C THR A 72 -9.72 4.65 8.63
N SER A 73 -8.46 5.04 8.50
CA SER A 73 -7.80 5.09 7.19
C SER A 73 -7.67 3.70 6.57
N ASN A 74 -7.19 2.71 7.32
CA ASN A 74 -6.90 1.40 6.75
C ASN A 74 -8.18 0.57 6.52
N VAL A 75 -9.09 0.53 7.49
CA VAL A 75 -10.27 -0.35 7.40
C VAL A 75 -11.41 0.35 6.66
N LEU A 76 -11.84 1.53 7.11
CA LEU A 76 -12.93 2.25 6.45
C LEU A 76 -12.53 2.67 5.03
N GLY A 77 -11.30 3.21 4.85
CA GLY A 77 -10.79 3.56 3.52
C GLY A 77 -10.76 2.38 2.57
N THR A 78 -10.31 1.19 3.01
CA THR A 78 -10.37 -0.04 2.22
C THR A 78 -11.81 -0.40 1.87
N THR A 79 -12.75 -0.32 2.82
CA THR A 79 -14.16 -0.64 2.59
C THR A 79 -14.79 0.29 1.55
N ASN A 80 -14.47 1.60 1.58
CA ASN A 80 -14.95 2.54 0.55
C ASN A 80 -14.49 2.15 -0.85
N ILE A 81 -13.23 1.70 -0.99
CA ILE A 81 -12.70 1.29 -2.29
C ILE A 81 -13.32 -0.05 -2.74
N LEU A 82 -13.56 -0.98 -1.81
CA LEU A 82 -14.26 -2.24 -2.11
C LEU A 82 -15.69 -2.00 -2.57
N GLU A 83 -16.43 -1.10 -1.91
CA GLU A 83 -17.79 -0.72 -2.32
C GLU A 83 -17.80 -0.10 -3.73
N ALA A 84 -16.87 0.81 -4.02
CA ALA A 84 -16.74 1.36 -5.36
C ALA A 84 -16.36 0.28 -6.39
N SER A 85 -15.45 -0.62 -6.04
CA SER A 85 -15.02 -1.72 -6.91
C SER A 85 -16.17 -2.68 -7.23
N ARG A 86 -16.99 -3.02 -6.22
CA ARG A 86 -18.21 -3.81 -6.39
C ARG A 86 -19.23 -3.09 -7.28
N LYS A 87 -19.51 -1.81 -7.01
CA LYS A 87 -20.48 -0.98 -7.74
C LYS A 87 -20.17 -0.89 -9.23
N TYR A 88 -18.88 -0.80 -9.59
CA TYR A 88 -18.42 -0.63 -10.97
C TYR A 88 -17.91 -1.93 -11.61
N ASN A 89 -18.15 -3.08 -10.98
CA ASN A 89 -17.78 -4.41 -11.48
C ASN A 89 -16.29 -4.51 -11.87
N VAL A 90 -15.42 -4.04 -10.98
CA VAL A 90 -13.96 -4.16 -11.14
C VAL A 90 -13.59 -5.64 -11.30
N ASN A 91 -12.80 -5.97 -12.31
CA ASN A 91 -12.41 -7.36 -12.61
C ASN A 91 -11.54 -7.97 -11.49
N ARG A 92 -10.69 -7.16 -10.83
CA ARG A 92 -9.88 -7.61 -9.70
C ARG A 92 -9.42 -6.45 -8.81
N PHE A 93 -9.58 -6.67 -7.52
CA PHE A 93 -9.07 -5.82 -6.46
C PHE A 93 -7.75 -6.40 -5.93
N VAL A 94 -6.65 -5.64 -6.01
CA VAL A 94 -5.33 -6.05 -5.53
C VAL A 94 -4.98 -5.25 -4.26
N PHE A 95 -4.79 -5.94 -3.16
CA PHE A 95 -4.57 -5.34 -1.85
C PHE A 95 -3.13 -5.49 -1.38
N ALA A 96 -2.51 -4.36 -1.01
CA ALA A 96 -1.21 -4.35 -0.37
C ALA A 96 -1.34 -4.66 1.13
N SER A 97 -1.15 -5.92 1.48
CA SER A 97 -1.02 -6.40 2.85
C SER A 97 0.46 -6.49 3.27
N THR A 98 0.74 -7.20 4.32
CA THR A 98 2.04 -7.26 4.98
C THR A 98 2.32 -8.65 5.55
N ILE A 99 3.59 -9.04 5.63
CA ILE A 99 4.01 -10.26 6.36
C ILE A 99 3.71 -10.17 7.87
N TYR A 100 3.49 -8.97 8.42
CA TYR A 100 3.13 -8.81 9.83
C TYR A 100 1.80 -9.47 10.19
N VAL A 101 0.93 -9.81 9.23
CA VAL A 101 -0.31 -10.55 9.52
C VAL A 101 -0.05 -11.93 10.14
N TYR A 102 1.15 -12.50 9.94
CA TYR A 102 1.60 -13.77 10.54
C TYR A 102 2.36 -13.61 11.86
N SER A 103 2.60 -12.40 12.29
CA SER A 103 3.50 -12.07 13.41
C SER A 103 2.68 -11.54 14.59
N GLU A 104 3.23 -11.57 15.79
CA GLU A 104 2.70 -10.86 16.95
C GLU A 104 3.09 -9.38 16.98
N LEU A 105 4.02 -8.98 16.10
CA LEU A 105 4.47 -7.60 15.95
C LEU A 105 3.55 -6.82 15.01
N GLY A 106 3.70 -5.49 14.98
CA GLY A 106 2.97 -4.62 14.03
C GLY A 106 1.78 -3.87 14.63
N SER A 107 1.36 -4.18 15.86
CA SER A 107 0.35 -3.41 16.62
C SER A 107 -0.94 -3.16 15.79
N PHE A 108 -1.52 -1.94 15.86
CA PHE A 108 -2.75 -1.56 15.14
C PHE A 108 -2.60 -1.63 13.62
N TYR A 109 -1.39 -1.42 13.07
CA TYR A 109 -1.14 -1.63 11.65
C TYR A 109 -1.41 -3.08 11.24
N ARG A 110 -0.86 -4.06 11.98
CA ARG A 110 -1.12 -5.49 11.75
C ARG A 110 -2.61 -5.80 11.82
N SER A 111 -3.25 -5.40 12.92
CA SER A 111 -4.68 -5.71 13.15
C SER A 111 -5.57 -5.09 12.09
N SER A 112 -5.27 -3.86 11.63
CA SER A 112 -6.01 -3.23 10.54
C SER A 112 -5.84 -3.98 9.22
N LYS A 113 -4.63 -4.47 8.90
CA LYS A 113 -4.40 -5.25 7.68
C LYS A 113 -5.07 -6.62 7.73
N GLN A 114 -5.05 -7.31 8.89
CA GLN A 114 -5.79 -8.56 9.11
C GLN A 114 -7.30 -8.35 8.92
N ALA A 115 -7.86 -7.29 9.51
CA ALA A 115 -9.27 -6.96 9.33
C ALA A 115 -9.62 -6.70 7.85
N CYS A 116 -8.76 -5.98 7.12
CA CYS A 116 -8.97 -5.75 5.69
C CYS A 116 -8.96 -7.05 4.89
N GLU A 117 -8.04 -7.98 5.18
CA GLU A 117 -8.01 -9.28 4.48
C GLU A 117 -9.34 -10.04 4.65
N LEU A 118 -9.85 -10.13 5.88
CA LEU A 118 -11.14 -10.77 6.16
C LEU A 118 -12.32 -10.06 5.48
N ILE A 119 -12.31 -8.73 5.45
CA ILE A 119 -13.35 -7.96 4.73
C ILE A 119 -13.28 -8.23 3.23
N ILE A 120 -12.10 -8.28 2.65
CA ILE A 120 -11.91 -8.58 1.22
C ILE A 120 -12.44 -9.98 0.87
N GLU A 121 -12.17 -10.98 1.72
CA GLU A 121 -12.72 -12.33 1.57
C GLU A 121 -14.25 -12.31 1.57
N ASN A 122 -14.89 -11.57 2.48
CA ASN A 122 -16.34 -11.41 2.50
C ASN A 122 -16.88 -10.75 1.22
N TYR A 123 -16.16 -9.78 0.64
CA TYR A 123 -16.58 -9.17 -0.63
C TYR A 123 -16.49 -10.14 -1.81
N PHE A 124 -15.58 -11.10 -1.77
CA PHE A 124 -15.56 -12.19 -2.75
C PHE A 124 -16.72 -13.16 -2.50
N ASP A 125 -16.94 -13.62 -1.28
CA ASP A 125 -17.96 -14.61 -0.95
C ASP A 125 -19.39 -14.09 -1.21
N GLU A 126 -19.64 -12.80 -0.94
CA GLU A 126 -20.99 -12.22 -1.04
C GLU A 126 -21.27 -11.57 -2.41
N TYR A 127 -20.23 -11.10 -3.11
CA TYR A 127 -20.39 -10.27 -4.32
C TYR A 127 -19.53 -10.71 -5.50
N ASP A 128 -18.81 -11.83 -5.42
CA ASP A 128 -17.91 -12.33 -6.47
C ASP A 128 -16.81 -11.33 -6.88
N LEU A 129 -16.43 -10.40 -6.00
CA LEU A 129 -15.35 -9.44 -6.28
C LEU A 129 -14.00 -10.15 -6.21
N ASN A 130 -13.46 -10.54 -7.37
CA ASN A 130 -12.15 -11.18 -7.43
C ASN A 130 -11.05 -10.32 -6.79
N TYR A 131 -10.18 -10.94 -6.00
CA TYR A 131 -9.12 -10.24 -5.32
C TYR A 131 -7.76 -10.94 -5.43
N THR A 132 -6.72 -10.21 -5.04
CA THR A 132 -5.38 -10.71 -4.78
C THR A 132 -4.80 -9.97 -3.57
N ILE A 133 -4.36 -10.70 -2.55
CA ILE A 133 -3.69 -10.14 -1.39
C ILE A 133 -2.19 -10.33 -1.55
N LEU A 134 -1.45 -9.21 -1.53
CA LEU A 134 0.01 -9.19 -1.64
C LEU A 134 0.61 -8.86 -0.27
N ARG A 135 1.14 -9.87 0.42
CA ARG A 135 1.76 -9.72 1.75
C ARG A 135 3.23 -9.39 1.57
N TYR A 136 3.52 -8.09 1.48
CA TYR A 136 4.88 -7.61 1.28
C TYR A 136 5.76 -7.75 2.53
N GLY A 137 7.03 -8.10 2.31
CA GLY A 137 8.11 -7.91 3.25
C GLY A 137 8.61 -6.45 3.27
N SER A 138 9.81 -6.23 3.78
CA SER A 138 10.42 -4.89 3.83
C SER A 138 10.90 -4.46 2.45
N LEU A 139 10.22 -3.47 1.87
CA LEU A 139 10.58 -2.92 0.57
C LEU A 139 11.81 -2.01 0.69
N TYR A 140 12.70 -2.06 -0.28
CA TYR A 140 13.82 -1.13 -0.41
C TYR A 140 14.07 -0.73 -1.87
N GLY A 141 14.75 0.39 -2.07
CA GLY A 141 15.13 0.87 -3.39
C GLY A 141 15.01 2.38 -3.54
N ARG A 142 15.11 2.88 -4.77
CA ARG A 142 14.94 4.30 -5.07
C ARG A 142 13.54 4.78 -4.69
N ARG A 143 13.38 6.08 -4.47
CA ARG A 143 12.13 6.74 -4.01
C ARG A 143 11.69 6.31 -2.59
N ALA A 144 12.51 5.53 -1.84
CA ALA A 144 12.22 5.25 -0.44
C ALA A 144 12.19 6.55 0.37
N ASN A 145 11.29 6.63 1.35
CA ASN A 145 11.20 7.77 2.26
C ASN A 145 12.31 7.74 3.32
N GLN A 146 12.39 8.79 4.12
CA GLN A 146 13.38 8.95 5.19
C GLN A 146 13.25 7.94 6.35
N PHE A 147 12.14 7.22 6.46
CA PHE A 147 11.92 6.20 7.49
C PHE A 147 12.41 4.82 7.04
N ASN A 148 12.81 4.66 5.77
CA ASN A 148 13.28 3.38 5.26
C ASN A 148 14.68 3.06 5.80
N PHE A 149 14.80 1.94 6.50
CA PHE A 149 16.06 1.52 7.14
C PHE A 149 17.22 1.40 6.15
N ILE A 150 17.04 0.71 5.02
CA ILE A 150 18.11 0.49 4.04
C ILE A 150 18.59 1.82 3.44
N ARG A 151 17.67 2.72 3.10
CA ARG A 151 18.03 4.06 2.63
C ARG A 151 18.86 4.81 3.69
N ASN A 152 18.43 4.78 4.95
CA ASN A 152 19.11 5.47 6.03
C ASN A 152 20.47 4.88 6.30
N ALA A 153 20.63 3.56 6.34
CA ALA A 153 21.90 2.86 6.51
C ALA A 153 22.90 3.23 5.40
N VAL A 154 22.47 3.21 4.14
CA VAL A 154 23.31 3.61 3.01
C VAL A 154 23.72 5.08 3.12
N THR A 155 22.77 5.97 3.45
CA THR A 155 23.04 7.40 3.60
C THR A 155 24.06 7.66 4.72
N GLN A 156 23.90 7.04 5.89
CA GLN A 156 24.82 7.16 7.02
C GLN A 156 26.22 6.61 6.66
N ALA A 157 26.28 5.44 6.02
CA ALA A 157 27.55 4.86 5.59
C ALA A 157 28.33 5.79 4.65
N LEU A 158 27.64 6.40 3.69
CA LEU A 158 28.26 7.31 2.71
C LEU A 158 28.70 8.63 3.33
N LEU A 159 27.88 9.24 4.18
CA LEU A 159 28.15 10.55 4.75
C LEU A 159 29.04 10.47 5.98
N ASN A 160 28.75 9.55 6.89
CA ASN A 160 29.36 9.51 8.23
C ASN A 160 30.39 8.39 8.39
N LYS A 161 30.56 7.50 7.39
CA LYS A 161 31.37 6.29 7.45
C LYS A 161 31.01 5.37 8.64
N LYS A 162 29.79 5.50 9.14
CA LYS A 162 29.26 4.77 10.29
C LYS A 162 27.78 4.52 10.07
N ILE A 163 27.28 3.38 10.55
CA ILE A 163 25.85 3.05 10.58
C ILE A 163 25.45 2.92 12.04
N ASP A 164 24.55 3.80 12.51
CA ASP A 164 23.93 3.67 13.81
C ASP A 164 22.66 2.85 13.69
N ARG A 165 22.58 1.80 14.49
CA ARG A 165 21.47 0.85 14.49
C ARG A 165 20.85 0.78 15.88
N LYS A 166 19.52 0.71 15.93
CA LYS A 166 18.79 0.37 17.15
C LYS A 166 18.61 -1.16 17.21
N GLY A 167 18.58 -1.71 18.41
CA GLY A 167 18.45 -3.15 18.64
C GLY A 167 19.80 -3.87 18.80
N ASP A 168 19.73 -5.18 19.06
CA ASP A 168 20.88 -6.04 19.36
C ASP A 168 21.58 -6.65 18.13
N GLY A 169 20.94 -6.59 16.98
CA GLY A 169 21.49 -7.14 15.75
C GLY A 169 20.87 -8.44 15.29
N GLU A 170 20.01 -9.01 16.06
CA GLU A 170 19.41 -10.33 15.81
C GLU A 170 18.10 -10.29 15.03
N GLU A 171 17.57 -9.08 14.73
CA GLU A 171 16.32 -8.99 13.98
C GLU A 171 16.49 -9.48 12.54
N VAL A 172 15.68 -10.45 12.19
CA VAL A 172 15.54 -10.98 10.84
C VAL A 172 14.43 -10.27 10.10
N ARG A 173 14.68 -9.86 8.87
CA ARG A 173 13.68 -9.20 8.00
C ARG A 173 13.81 -9.71 6.57
N ASP A 174 12.67 -9.99 5.96
CA ASP A 174 12.61 -10.31 4.54
C ASP A 174 12.62 -9.01 3.73
N TYR A 175 13.70 -8.79 2.98
CA TYR A 175 13.83 -7.63 2.10
C TYR A 175 13.56 -7.99 0.65
N ILE A 176 12.74 -7.17 -0.02
CA ILE A 176 12.50 -7.27 -1.46
C ILE A 176 12.78 -5.92 -2.13
N HIS A 177 13.47 -5.95 -3.25
CA HIS A 177 13.70 -4.73 -4.02
C HIS A 177 12.39 -4.25 -4.66
N VAL A 178 12.11 -2.95 -4.58
CA VAL A 178 10.83 -2.35 -4.99
C VAL A 178 10.47 -2.62 -6.46
N LYS A 179 11.45 -2.79 -7.35
CA LYS A 179 11.18 -3.14 -8.76
C LYS A 179 10.73 -4.58 -8.92
N ASP A 180 11.24 -5.49 -8.09
CA ASP A 180 10.84 -6.89 -8.14
C ASP A 180 9.45 -7.06 -7.52
N ALA A 181 9.18 -6.36 -6.41
CA ALA A 181 7.83 -6.27 -5.86
C ALA A 181 6.83 -5.72 -6.88
N ALA A 182 7.17 -4.63 -7.57
CA ALA A 182 6.28 -4.04 -8.58
C ALA A 182 6.01 -4.95 -9.78
N LYS A 183 7.00 -5.74 -10.21
CA LYS A 183 6.82 -6.73 -11.28
C LYS A 183 5.98 -7.92 -10.85
N ALA A 184 6.12 -8.34 -9.60
CA ALA A 184 5.35 -9.44 -9.04
C ALA A 184 3.89 -9.06 -8.78
N SER A 185 3.62 -7.77 -8.57
CA SER A 185 2.28 -7.22 -8.39
C SER A 185 1.51 -7.10 -9.68
#